data_ccccd59914b115cc4133c6b8cbb21a94
#
_entry.id   ccccd59914b115cc4133c6b8cbb21a94
#
_cell.length_a   1.000
_cell.length_b   1.000
_cell.length_c   1.000
_cell.angle_alpha   90.00
_cell.angle_beta   90.00
_cell.angle_gamma   90.00
#
_symmetry.space_group_name_H-M   'P 1'
#
loop_
_entity.id
_entity.type
_entity.pdbx_description
1 polymer ?
#
loop_
_entity_poly.entity_id
_entity_poly.type
_entity_poly.pdbx_seq_one_letter_code
_entity_poly.pdbx_strand_id
1 'polypeptide(L)'
;MRAVWLILGMLVCVCLAHAQPAVGAGGVVNSGSYSSQGVAPGSIVSIFGTNLATTIPQPDTIPLSTGWSDVTSVTFGNVDAGLYYVSAGQINAQLPFNVLPSGQPSGTVPIVVTRSSGASAPQSVTIVQAAPGIFTANATGLGQAIATDNDDNAIAAPAGSISGLTTHPISISSGHALIVWCTGLGAVTPSIGNYMAASDGTFRNTVLQPTVLIGGVAATPIYSVLSPQFVSEYQIGVVPAAGTPTGDAVSLQIQIVINGVTVTTSNQVTIAVAP
;
A
#
# COMPACT_ATOMS: atom_id res chain seq x y z
N MET A 1 63.62 26.53 42.70
CA MET A 1 62.63 25.47 42.44
C MET A 1 61.53 26.05 41.58
N ARG A 2 61.52 25.67 40.31
CA ARG A 2 60.44 26.12 39.35
C ARG A 2 59.47 24.95 39.16
N ALA A 3 58.25 25.13 39.60
CA ALA A 3 57.18 24.14 39.41
C ALA A 3 56.58 24.27 37.99
N VAL A 4 56.74 23.21 37.17
CA VAL A 4 56.17 23.10 35.84
C VAL A 4 54.77 22.46 36.02
N TRP A 5 53.72 23.21 35.74
CA TRP A 5 52.33 22.70 35.68
C TRP A 5 52.09 22.08 34.29
N LEU A 6 51.96 20.77 34.22
CA LEU A 6 51.48 20.02 33.05
C LEU A 6 49.95 20.09 33.04
N ILE A 7 49.42 20.90 32.14
CA ILE A 7 47.99 20.89 31.85
C ILE A 7 47.73 19.74 30.86
N LEU A 8 47.14 18.65 31.37
CA LEU A 8 46.72 17.53 30.57
C LEU A 8 45.34 17.91 29.92
N GLY A 9 45.37 18.35 28.66
CA GLY A 9 44.20 18.66 27.87
C GLY A 9 43.43 17.37 27.57
N MET A 10 42.28 17.15 28.23
CA MET A 10 41.37 16.06 27.95
C MET A 10 40.57 16.39 26.68
N LEU A 11 40.97 15.79 25.54
CA LEU A 11 40.27 15.92 24.28
C LEU A 11 38.94 15.14 24.40
N VAL A 12 37.85 15.85 24.70
CA VAL A 12 36.51 15.26 24.66
C VAL A 12 36.10 15.08 23.20
N CYS A 13 36.26 13.87 22.69
CA CYS A 13 35.70 13.48 21.39
C CYS A 13 34.18 13.40 21.52
N VAL A 14 33.46 14.46 21.15
CA VAL A 14 32.01 14.44 21.03
C VAL A 14 31.68 13.62 19.80
N CYS A 15 31.47 12.32 19.96
CA CYS A 15 30.84 11.51 18.94
C CYS A 15 29.42 12.04 18.77
N LEU A 16 29.15 12.72 17.66
CA LEU A 16 27.78 13.01 17.22
C LEU A 16 27.13 11.67 16.90
N ALA A 17 26.45 11.09 17.89
CA ALA A 17 25.64 9.91 17.69
C ALA A 17 24.45 10.32 16.78
N HIS A 18 24.56 10.04 15.48
CA HIS A 18 23.41 10.14 14.59
C HIS A 18 22.41 9.07 15.03
N ALA A 19 21.18 9.50 15.33
CA ALA A 19 20.14 8.56 15.71
C ALA A 19 19.87 7.58 14.55
N GLN A 20 20.04 6.28 14.81
CA GLN A 20 19.81 5.23 13.84
C GLN A 20 18.32 5.16 13.47
N PRO A 21 17.99 4.73 12.26
CA PRO A 21 16.60 4.46 11.90
C PRO A 21 16.04 3.34 12.79
N ALA A 22 14.77 3.44 13.13
CA ALA A 22 14.07 2.40 13.88
C ALA A 22 12.68 2.19 13.30
N VAL A 23 12.41 0.99 12.80
CA VAL A 23 11.06 0.58 12.38
C VAL A 23 10.27 0.21 13.63
N GLY A 24 9.05 0.73 13.76
CA GLY A 24 8.17 0.43 14.88
C GLY A 24 7.73 -1.04 14.89
N ALA A 25 7.53 -1.62 16.05
CA ALA A 25 6.91 -2.95 16.18
C ALA A 25 5.49 -2.93 15.55
N GLY A 26 5.22 -3.82 14.59
CA GLY A 26 3.97 -3.77 13.81
C GLY A 26 3.83 -2.53 12.92
N GLY A 27 4.91 -1.78 12.71
CA GLY A 27 4.91 -0.53 11.93
C GLY A 27 4.84 -0.73 10.42
N VAL A 28 4.84 -1.96 9.91
CA VAL A 28 4.62 -2.24 8.49
C VAL A 28 3.15 -2.60 8.29
N VAL A 29 2.43 -1.77 7.55
CA VAL A 29 1.01 -1.93 7.30
C VAL A 29 0.69 -1.84 5.81
N ASN A 30 -0.45 -2.39 5.40
CA ASN A 30 -1.00 -2.17 4.06
C ASN A 30 -1.39 -0.68 3.90
N SER A 31 -0.94 -0.01 2.85
CA SER A 31 -1.17 1.45 2.67
C SER A 31 -2.63 1.81 2.36
N GLY A 32 -3.47 0.87 1.93
CA GLY A 32 -4.89 1.12 1.70
C GLY A 32 -5.73 0.96 2.97
N SER A 33 -5.48 -0.11 3.74
CA SER A 33 -6.29 -0.45 4.92
C SER A 33 -5.67 -0.03 6.26
N TYR A 34 -4.39 0.27 6.29
CA TYR A 34 -3.57 0.46 7.50
C TYR A 34 -3.57 -0.74 8.45
N SER A 35 -3.95 -1.91 7.96
CA SER A 35 -3.90 -3.16 8.73
C SER A 35 -2.47 -3.68 8.85
N SER A 36 -2.09 -4.10 10.06
CA SER A 36 -0.83 -4.78 10.38
C SER A 36 -0.96 -6.31 10.47
N GLN A 37 -2.12 -6.87 10.12
CA GLN A 37 -2.39 -8.33 10.23
C GLN A 37 -1.59 -9.17 9.21
N GLY A 38 -0.96 -8.51 8.26
CA GLY A 38 -0.13 -9.09 7.23
C GLY A 38 -0.19 -8.24 5.96
N VAL A 39 0.82 -8.39 5.11
CA VAL A 39 0.92 -7.70 3.82
C VAL A 39 1.17 -8.71 2.71
N ALA A 40 0.67 -8.44 1.52
CA ALA A 40 0.79 -9.35 0.39
C ALA A 40 1.94 -8.94 -0.56
N PRO A 41 2.61 -9.88 -1.24
CA PRO A 41 3.59 -9.57 -2.28
C PRO A 41 2.99 -8.63 -3.34
N GLY A 42 3.77 -7.65 -3.77
CA GLY A 42 3.31 -6.64 -4.72
C GLY A 42 2.39 -5.57 -4.13
N SER A 43 2.26 -5.45 -2.81
CA SER A 43 1.49 -4.37 -2.18
C SER A 43 2.25 -3.07 -2.10
N ILE A 44 1.53 -1.95 -1.99
CA ILE A 44 2.06 -0.72 -1.40
C ILE A 44 1.93 -0.86 0.13
N VAL A 45 3.04 -0.68 0.83
CA VAL A 45 3.10 -0.73 2.29
C VAL A 45 3.56 0.60 2.86
N SER A 46 3.00 0.98 4.01
CA SER A 46 3.49 2.10 4.82
C SER A 46 4.30 1.53 5.98
N ILE A 47 5.52 2.06 6.14
CA ILE A 47 6.49 1.66 7.17
C ILE A 47 6.61 2.83 8.14
N PHE A 48 6.12 2.66 9.34
CA PHE A 48 6.17 3.66 10.41
C PHE A 48 7.34 3.41 11.36
N GLY A 49 7.96 4.50 11.80
CA GLY A 49 9.10 4.41 12.69
C GLY A 49 9.65 5.77 13.10
N THR A 50 10.91 5.80 13.48
CA THR A 50 11.62 7.04 13.83
C THR A 50 12.95 7.11 13.09
N ASN A 51 13.37 8.31 12.72
CA ASN A 51 14.62 8.57 12.01
C ASN A 51 14.77 7.73 10.72
N LEU A 52 13.66 7.40 10.04
CA LEU A 52 13.66 6.50 8.89
C LEU A 52 14.35 7.13 7.67
N ALA A 53 14.21 8.45 7.49
CA ALA A 53 14.82 9.18 6.38
C ALA A 53 14.94 10.67 6.69
N THR A 54 15.71 11.39 5.89
CA THR A 54 15.56 12.84 5.74
C THR A 54 14.50 13.09 4.67
N THR A 55 13.50 13.92 4.97
CA THR A 55 12.41 14.21 4.01
C THR A 55 12.96 14.98 2.82
N ILE A 56 12.72 14.48 1.63
CA ILE A 56 13.00 15.16 0.36
C ILE A 56 11.82 14.91 -0.59
N PRO A 57 11.36 15.92 -1.34
CA PRO A 57 10.36 15.74 -2.38
C PRO A 57 10.82 14.69 -3.40
N GLN A 58 9.95 13.78 -3.76
CA GLN A 58 10.27 12.67 -4.66
C GLN A 58 9.98 13.00 -6.12
N PRO A 59 10.88 12.71 -7.07
CA PRO A 59 10.51 12.60 -8.46
C PRO A 59 9.67 11.34 -8.68
N ASP A 60 8.56 11.47 -9.38
CA ASP A 60 7.79 10.32 -9.88
C ASP A 60 8.63 9.59 -10.93
N THR A 61 9.29 8.52 -10.54
CA THR A 61 10.05 7.68 -11.46
C THR A 61 9.48 6.27 -11.52
N ILE A 62 9.29 5.75 -12.73
CA ILE A 62 9.00 4.34 -12.99
C ILE A 62 10.10 3.84 -13.93
N PRO A 63 10.85 2.80 -13.54
CA PRO A 63 10.75 1.98 -12.30
C PRO A 63 11.00 2.79 -11.03
N LEU A 64 10.34 2.35 -9.92
CA LEU A 64 10.62 2.94 -8.61
C LEU A 64 12.08 2.75 -8.23
N SER A 65 12.68 3.77 -7.64
CA SER A 65 14.02 3.67 -7.08
C SER A 65 14.02 2.81 -5.80
N THR A 66 15.06 2.03 -5.59
CA THR A 66 15.27 1.26 -4.35
C THR A 66 16.06 2.02 -3.28
N GLY A 67 16.63 3.16 -3.64
CA GLY A 67 17.32 4.07 -2.72
C GLY A 67 16.92 5.51 -2.99
N TRP A 68 16.90 6.32 -1.92
CA TRP A 68 16.49 7.70 -2.05
C TRP A 68 17.00 8.60 -0.94
N SER A 69 17.51 9.79 -1.30
CA SER A 69 18.10 10.70 -0.34
C SER A 69 19.22 10.00 0.43
N ASP A 70 19.06 9.92 1.75
CA ASP A 70 19.97 9.21 2.64
C ASP A 70 19.52 7.78 2.97
N VAL A 71 18.36 7.34 2.45
CA VAL A 71 17.94 5.93 2.49
C VAL A 71 18.65 5.20 1.36
N THR A 72 19.56 4.32 1.70
CA THR A 72 20.32 3.52 0.72
C THR A 72 19.57 2.26 0.30
N SER A 73 18.76 1.69 1.21
CA SER A 73 17.85 0.59 0.89
C SER A 73 16.78 0.42 1.97
N VAL A 74 15.67 -0.18 1.56
CA VAL A 74 14.68 -0.82 2.43
C VAL A 74 14.55 -2.25 1.96
N THR A 75 14.90 -3.23 2.80
CA THR A 75 14.87 -4.65 2.41
C THR A 75 13.77 -5.40 3.14
N PHE A 76 13.08 -6.31 2.44
CA PHE A 76 12.26 -7.35 3.02
C PHE A 76 12.94 -8.69 2.78
N GLY A 77 13.45 -9.30 3.84
CA GLY A 77 14.39 -10.39 3.71
C GLY A 77 15.67 -9.92 3.00
N ASN A 78 15.93 -10.49 1.83
CA ASN A 78 17.09 -10.13 1.00
C ASN A 78 16.69 -9.37 -0.29
N VAL A 79 15.46 -8.85 -0.37
CA VAL A 79 14.96 -8.19 -1.58
C VAL A 79 14.69 -6.72 -1.29
N ASP A 80 15.25 -5.84 -2.10
CA ASP A 80 15.02 -4.40 -1.98
C ASP A 80 13.56 -4.04 -2.33
N ALA A 81 13.01 -3.06 -1.62
CA ALA A 81 11.72 -2.46 -1.90
C ALA A 81 11.86 -1.24 -2.81
N GLY A 82 10.92 -1.01 -3.69
CA GLY A 82 10.82 0.24 -4.45
C GLY A 82 10.17 1.34 -3.62
N LEU A 83 10.76 2.54 -3.62
CA LEU A 83 10.35 3.62 -2.72
C LEU A 83 9.39 4.59 -3.41
N TYR A 84 8.26 4.88 -2.75
CA TYR A 84 7.28 5.89 -3.15
C TYR A 84 7.44 7.20 -2.40
N TYR A 85 7.73 7.11 -1.12
CA TYR A 85 7.81 8.25 -0.22
C TYR A 85 8.75 7.95 0.94
N VAL A 86 9.53 8.93 1.35
CA VAL A 86 10.40 8.83 2.51
C VAL A 86 10.29 10.06 3.39
N SER A 87 10.23 9.84 4.71
CA SER A 87 10.26 10.88 5.74
C SER A 87 10.87 10.34 7.02
N ALA A 88 11.06 11.19 8.01
CA ALA A 88 11.60 10.77 9.30
C ALA A 88 10.69 9.78 10.05
N GLY A 89 9.37 9.84 9.82
CA GLY A 89 8.39 8.99 10.49
C GLY A 89 7.74 7.91 9.63
N GLN A 90 7.88 8.00 8.29
CA GLN A 90 7.18 7.11 7.37
C GLN A 90 7.95 6.89 6.08
N ILE A 91 7.94 5.67 5.60
CA ILE A 91 8.34 5.30 4.23
C ILE A 91 7.17 4.56 3.59
N ASN A 92 6.78 4.94 2.35
CA ASN A 92 5.87 4.14 1.54
C ASN A 92 6.69 3.41 0.47
N ALA A 93 6.46 2.10 0.34
CA ALA A 93 7.28 1.27 -0.53
C ALA A 93 6.45 0.16 -1.19
N GLN A 94 6.92 -0.32 -2.35
CA GLN A 94 6.46 -1.57 -2.91
C GLN A 94 7.07 -2.73 -2.12
N LEU A 95 6.23 -3.61 -1.57
CA LEU A 95 6.66 -4.92 -1.12
C LEU A 95 6.95 -5.80 -2.36
N PRO A 96 8.18 -6.32 -2.53
CA PRO A 96 8.53 -7.08 -3.72
C PRO A 96 7.63 -8.30 -3.95
N PHE A 97 7.35 -8.63 -5.22
CA PHE A 97 6.57 -9.83 -5.57
C PHE A 97 7.28 -11.14 -5.20
N ASN A 98 8.59 -11.14 -5.22
CA ASN A 98 9.44 -12.30 -4.91
C ASN A 98 10.01 -12.29 -3.48
N VAL A 99 9.31 -11.66 -2.54
CA VAL A 99 9.72 -11.53 -1.13
C VAL A 99 9.81 -12.89 -0.40
N LEU A 100 9.03 -13.86 -0.84
CA LEU A 100 9.09 -15.26 -0.38
C LEU A 100 9.66 -16.18 -1.46
N PRO A 101 10.27 -17.30 -1.07
CA PRO A 101 10.64 -18.34 -2.02
C PRO A 101 9.44 -18.82 -2.86
N SER A 102 9.72 -19.21 -4.11
CA SER A 102 8.70 -19.72 -5.02
C SER A 102 7.90 -20.87 -4.40
N GLY A 103 6.57 -20.81 -4.52
CA GLY A 103 5.64 -21.81 -4.01
C GLY A 103 5.26 -21.65 -2.54
N GLN A 104 5.82 -20.68 -1.82
CA GLN A 104 5.40 -20.38 -0.45
C GLN A 104 4.29 -19.30 -0.47
N PRO A 105 3.06 -19.61 -0.01
CA PRO A 105 1.95 -18.67 -0.02
C PRO A 105 2.02 -17.64 1.13
N SER A 106 2.74 -17.96 2.22
CA SER A 106 2.87 -17.11 3.40
C SER A 106 4.16 -17.37 4.15
N GLY A 107 4.58 -16.43 4.99
CA GLY A 107 5.78 -16.56 5.80
C GLY A 107 6.05 -15.31 6.62
N THR A 108 7.22 -15.27 7.24
CA THR A 108 7.71 -14.09 7.97
C THR A 108 9.09 -13.73 7.45
N VAL A 109 9.29 -12.45 7.18
CA VAL A 109 10.58 -11.92 6.74
C VAL A 109 10.99 -10.72 7.60
N PRO A 110 12.30 -10.49 7.80
CA PRO A 110 12.76 -9.27 8.45
C PRO A 110 12.65 -8.09 7.47
N ILE A 111 12.26 -6.91 7.98
CA ILE A 111 12.48 -5.62 7.31
C ILE A 111 13.65 -4.92 7.95
N VAL A 112 14.49 -4.29 7.12
CA VAL A 112 15.58 -3.40 7.53
C VAL A 112 15.56 -2.14 6.68
N VAL A 113 15.62 -0.99 7.33
CA VAL A 113 15.84 0.31 6.70
C VAL A 113 17.30 0.69 6.89
N THR A 114 18.02 0.90 5.79
CA THR A 114 19.43 1.30 5.80
C THR A 114 19.56 2.72 5.31
N ARG A 115 20.19 3.56 6.10
CA ARG A 115 20.56 4.94 5.77
C ARG A 115 22.09 5.07 5.70
N SER A 116 22.56 6.19 5.16
CA SER A 116 23.98 6.55 5.22
C SER A 116 24.53 6.62 6.65
N SER A 117 23.67 6.86 7.64
CA SER A 117 24.01 6.91 9.08
C SER A 117 23.99 5.57 9.80
N GLY A 118 23.53 4.48 9.14
CA GLY A 118 23.43 3.14 9.70
C GLY A 118 22.09 2.44 9.38
N ALA A 119 21.98 1.19 9.79
CA ALA A 119 20.81 0.36 9.56
C ALA A 119 19.93 0.25 10.80
N SER A 120 18.64 0.06 10.62
CA SER A 120 17.71 -0.27 11.70
C SER A 120 17.96 -1.69 12.22
N ALA A 121 17.54 -1.95 13.46
CA ALA A 121 17.32 -3.33 13.88
C ALA A 121 16.25 -3.98 13.00
N PRO A 122 16.37 -5.29 12.68
CA PRO A 122 15.37 -5.98 11.89
C PRO A 122 14.05 -6.11 12.66
N GLN A 123 12.92 -5.85 11.97
CA GLN A 123 11.57 -6.10 12.48
C GLN A 123 10.90 -7.20 11.66
N SER A 124 10.16 -8.09 12.31
CA SER A 124 9.46 -9.18 11.63
C SER A 124 8.18 -8.68 10.94
N VAL A 125 7.98 -9.07 9.68
CA VAL A 125 6.79 -8.75 8.88
C VAL A 125 6.13 -10.05 8.44
N THR A 126 4.83 -10.18 8.70
CA THR A 126 4.04 -11.31 8.23
C THR A 126 3.64 -11.08 6.77
N ILE A 127 4.01 -12.02 5.91
CA ILE A 127 3.63 -12.05 4.50
C ILE A 127 2.50 -13.06 4.32
N VAL A 128 1.43 -12.63 3.67
CA VAL A 128 0.26 -13.46 3.35
C VAL A 128 -0.03 -13.43 1.86
N GLN A 129 -0.78 -14.40 1.35
CA GLN A 129 -1.03 -14.53 -0.08
C GLN A 129 -1.80 -13.35 -0.68
N ALA A 130 -2.76 -12.81 0.08
CA ALA A 130 -3.48 -11.58 -0.21
C ALA A 130 -3.86 -10.86 1.08
N ALA A 131 -3.83 -9.55 1.06
CA ALA A 131 -4.26 -8.65 2.14
C ALA A 131 -4.85 -7.39 1.49
N PRO A 132 -6.09 -7.45 0.96
CA PRO A 132 -6.67 -6.33 0.22
C PRO A 132 -6.84 -5.10 1.11
N GLY A 133 -6.53 -3.93 0.57
CA GLY A 133 -6.74 -2.64 1.22
C GLY A 133 -7.27 -1.64 0.21
N ILE A 134 -8.49 -1.14 0.42
CA ILE A 134 -9.13 -0.12 -0.43
C ILE A 134 -8.58 1.24 -0.01
N PHE A 135 -8.18 2.05 -1.00
CA PHE A 135 -7.74 3.41 -0.75
C PHE A 135 -8.93 4.30 -0.39
N THR A 136 -8.68 5.28 0.49
CA THR A 136 -9.71 6.22 0.97
C THR A 136 -9.30 7.65 0.70
N ALA A 137 -10.28 8.53 0.48
CA ALA A 137 -10.06 9.93 0.12
C ALA A 137 -9.28 10.72 1.19
N ASN A 138 -9.38 10.32 2.45
CA ASN A 138 -8.66 10.91 3.58
C ASN A 138 -7.36 10.18 3.95
N ALA A 139 -6.98 9.14 3.19
CA ALA A 139 -5.79 8.31 3.42
C ALA A 139 -5.69 7.74 4.85
N THR A 140 -6.82 7.32 5.43
CA THR A 140 -6.88 6.71 6.78
C THR A 140 -7.30 5.24 6.78
N GLY A 141 -7.70 4.72 5.62
CA GLY A 141 -8.30 3.38 5.51
C GLY A 141 -9.76 3.32 5.96
N LEU A 142 -10.39 4.43 6.29
CA LEU A 142 -11.77 4.53 6.76
C LEU A 142 -12.54 5.61 5.99
N GLY A 143 -13.87 5.46 5.94
CA GLY A 143 -14.78 6.43 5.30
C GLY A 143 -14.86 6.27 3.80
N GLN A 144 -14.85 7.37 3.05
CA GLN A 144 -15.08 7.41 1.61
C GLN A 144 -13.97 6.70 0.82
N ALA A 145 -14.34 5.69 0.04
CA ALA A 145 -13.44 4.98 -0.84
C ALA A 145 -12.97 5.86 -2.02
N ILE A 146 -11.77 5.60 -2.51
CA ILE A 146 -11.36 5.94 -3.87
C ILE A 146 -11.91 4.84 -4.77
N ALA A 147 -13.13 5.08 -5.29
CA ALA A 147 -13.79 4.22 -6.25
C ALA A 147 -14.50 5.10 -7.28
N THR A 148 -14.30 4.84 -8.56
CA THR A 148 -14.71 5.75 -9.64
C THR A 148 -15.71 5.10 -10.58
N ASP A 149 -16.64 5.89 -11.12
CA ASP A 149 -17.47 5.49 -12.25
C ASP A 149 -16.58 5.38 -13.50
N ASN A 150 -16.70 4.29 -14.25
CA ASN A 150 -15.89 4.07 -15.46
C ASN A 150 -16.29 4.96 -16.65
N ASP A 151 -17.45 5.63 -16.59
CA ASP A 151 -17.93 6.47 -17.69
C ASP A 151 -17.23 7.85 -17.70
N ASP A 152 -17.13 8.49 -16.54
CA ASP A 152 -16.63 9.86 -16.43
C ASP A 152 -15.50 10.03 -15.40
N ASN A 153 -15.05 8.95 -14.74
CA ASN A 153 -14.04 8.92 -13.69
C ASN A 153 -14.43 9.72 -12.42
N ALA A 154 -15.70 10.06 -12.24
CA ALA A 154 -16.16 10.67 -10.99
C ALA A 154 -16.04 9.69 -9.81
N ILE A 155 -15.65 10.19 -8.65
CA ILE A 155 -15.63 9.36 -7.44
C ILE A 155 -17.07 9.06 -7.02
N ALA A 156 -17.38 7.82 -6.73
CA ALA A 156 -18.68 7.34 -6.24
C ALA A 156 -18.92 7.82 -4.79
N ALA A 157 -19.18 9.11 -4.63
CA ALA A 157 -19.40 9.82 -3.39
C ALA A 157 -20.60 10.77 -3.51
N PRO A 158 -21.18 11.29 -2.42
CA PRO A 158 -22.19 12.33 -2.51
C PRO A 158 -21.73 13.52 -3.35
N ALA A 159 -22.60 14.06 -4.19
CA ALA A 159 -22.25 15.12 -5.13
C ALA A 159 -21.61 16.32 -4.40
N GLY A 160 -20.44 16.77 -4.87
CA GLY A 160 -19.71 17.90 -4.30
C GLY A 160 -19.05 17.63 -2.93
N SER A 161 -19.03 16.41 -2.44
CA SER A 161 -18.53 16.08 -1.09
C SER A 161 -17.00 16.11 -0.97
N ILE A 162 -16.26 16.06 -2.08
CA ILE A 162 -14.79 16.11 -2.09
C ILE A 162 -14.35 17.35 -2.90
N SER A 163 -13.75 18.31 -2.23
CA SER A 163 -13.31 19.56 -2.86
C SER A 163 -12.30 19.29 -3.99
N GLY A 164 -12.52 19.91 -5.15
CA GLY A 164 -11.63 19.82 -6.31
C GLY A 164 -11.75 18.54 -7.13
N LEU A 165 -12.66 17.63 -6.77
CA LEU A 165 -12.91 16.40 -7.52
C LEU A 165 -14.38 16.31 -7.97
N THR A 166 -14.61 15.70 -9.13
CA THR A 166 -15.96 15.34 -9.56
C THR A 166 -16.46 14.15 -8.74
N THR A 167 -17.65 14.30 -8.15
CA THR A 167 -18.27 13.25 -7.33
C THR A 167 -19.75 13.14 -7.64
N HIS A 168 -20.27 11.93 -7.77
CA HIS A 168 -21.68 11.59 -7.79
C HIS A 168 -21.88 10.13 -7.37
N PRO A 169 -23.07 9.74 -6.90
CA PRO A 169 -23.38 8.35 -6.62
C PRO A 169 -23.28 7.48 -7.88
N ILE A 170 -22.71 6.27 -7.74
CA ILE A 170 -22.79 5.27 -8.82
C ILE A 170 -24.24 4.76 -8.93
N SER A 171 -24.81 4.71 -10.14
CA SER A 171 -26.19 4.23 -10.35
C SER A 171 -26.21 2.72 -10.62
N ILE A 172 -27.11 2.00 -9.94
CA ILE A 172 -27.36 0.58 -10.17
C ILE A 172 -27.94 0.35 -11.56
N SER A 173 -28.78 1.28 -12.03
CA SER A 173 -29.50 1.13 -13.32
C SER A 173 -28.68 1.55 -14.54
N SER A 174 -27.56 2.25 -14.37
CA SER A 174 -26.73 2.75 -15.47
C SER A 174 -26.04 1.62 -16.26
N GLY A 175 -25.71 0.52 -15.61
CA GLY A 175 -24.84 -0.53 -16.14
C GLY A 175 -23.36 -0.15 -16.17
N HIS A 176 -22.99 1.03 -15.64
CA HIS A 176 -21.60 1.45 -15.51
C HIS A 176 -20.84 0.59 -14.50
N ALA A 177 -19.57 0.40 -14.73
CA ALA A 177 -18.72 -0.28 -13.77
C ALA A 177 -18.18 0.72 -12.73
N LEU A 178 -18.22 0.31 -11.47
CA LEU A 178 -17.45 0.92 -10.39
C LEU A 178 -16.04 0.37 -10.44
N ILE A 179 -15.04 1.22 -10.56
CA ILE A 179 -13.62 0.85 -10.48
C ILE A 179 -13.15 1.07 -9.04
N VAL A 180 -12.86 0.00 -8.31
CA VAL A 180 -12.36 0.04 -6.94
C VAL A 180 -10.84 0.07 -6.95
N TRP A 181 -10.24 1.13 -6.43
CA TRP A 181 -8.79 1.30 -6.34
C TRP A 181 -8.27 0.76 -5.02
N CYS A 182 -7.33 -0.16 -5.10
CA CYS A 182 -6.85 -0.90 -3.92
C CYS A 182 -5.39 -1.35 -4.09
N THR A 183 -4.85 -1.95 -3.04
CA THR A 183 -3.56 -2.66 -3.06
C THR A 183 -3.70 -3.99 -2.34
N GLY A 184 -2.70 -4.87 -2.46
CA GLY A 184 -2.64 -6.09 -1.66
C GLY A 184 -3.41 -7.28 -2.21
N LEU A 185 -3.73 -7.34 -3.50
CA LEU A 185 -4.37 -8.51 -4.10
C LEU A 185 -3.39 -9.66 -4.41
N GLY A 186 -2.09 -9.44 -4.15
CA GLY A 186 -1.07 -10.48 -4.29
C GLY A 186 -0.60 -10.71 -5.72
N ALA A 187 -0.25 -11.95 -6.04
CA ALA A 187 0.34 -12.33 -7.33
C ALA A 187 -0.59 -12.05 -8.53
N VAL A 188 0.03 -11.77 -9.68
CA VAL A 188 -0.66 -11.53 -10.95
C VAL A 188 -0.14 -12.43 -12.07
N THR A 189 -0.95 -12.60 -13.10
CA THR A 189 -0.60 -13.37 -14.31
C THR A 189 -0.99 -12.59 -15.57
N PRO A 190 -0.08 -12.44 -16.55
CA PRO A 190 1.36 -12.74 -16.49
C PRO A 190 2.06 -11.98 -15.35
N SER A 191 3.17 -12.53 -14.86
CA SER A 191 3.95 -11.87 -13.80
C SER A 191 4.61 -10.58 -14.32
N ILE A 192 4.93 -9.68 -13.40
CA ILE A 192 5.67 -8.44 -13.68
C ILE A 192 6.90 -8.38 -12.77
N GLY A 193 7.94 -7.69 -13.22
CA GLY A 193 9.09 -7.37 -12.39
C GLY A 193 8.74 -6.41 -11.26
N ASN A 194 9.54 -6.43 -10.18
CA ASN A 194 9.43 -5.44 -9.13
C ASN A 194 9.65 -4.03 -9.70
N TYR A 195 9.11 -3.04 -9.04
CA TYR A 195 9.26 -1.59 -9.30
C TYR A 195 8.59 -1.09 -10.58
N MET A 196 7.94 -1.97 -11.33
CA MET A 196 7.34 -1.67 -12.62
C MET A 196 5.83 -1.47 -12.53
N ALA A 197 5.31 -0.46 -13.23
CA ALA A 197 3.88 -0.37 -13.54
C ALA A 197 3.54 -1.28 -14.74
N ALA A 198 2.27 -1.71 -14.84
CA ALA A 198 1.80 -2.57 -15.94
C ALA A 198 1.53 -1.79 -17.23
N SER A 199 2.44 -0.86 -17.62
CA SER A 199 2.26 0.12 -18.69
C SER A 199 2.61 -0.41 -20.09
N ASP A 200 2.95 -1.69 -20.23
CA ASP A 200 3.34 -2.33 -21.51
C ASP A 200 2.14 -2.82 -22.33
N GLY A 201 0.92 -2.46 -21.94
CA GLY A 201 -0.32 -2.89 -22.61
C GLY A 201 -0.77 -4.31 -22.28
N THR A 202 -0.06 -5.04 -21.41
CA THR A 202 -0.41 -6.38 -21.00
C THR A 202 -1.31 -6.34 -19.77
N PHE A 203 -2.53 -6.88 -19.86
CA PHE A 203 -3.40 -7.06 -18.70
C PHE A 203 -2.81 -8.14 -17.78
N ARG A 204 -2.57 -7.75 -16.52
CA ARG A 204 -2.05 -8.63 -15.48
C ARG A 204 -3.14 -8.91 -14.46
N ASN A 205 -3.87 -10.01 -14.70
CA ASN A 205 -4.97 -10.40 -13.84
C ASN A 205 -4.46 -10.90 -12.48
N THR A 206 -5.20 -10.61 -11.41
CA THR A 206 -4.91 -11.19 -10.10
C THR A 206 -5.10 -12.70 -10.12
N VAL A 207 -4.16 -13.44 -9.53
CA VAL A 207 -4.24 -14.91 -9.43
C VAL A 207 -5.40 -15.33 -8.55
N LEU A 208 -5.58 -14.66 -7.40
CA LEU A 208 -6.74 -14.82 -6.54
C LEU A 208 -7.84 -13.86 -6.99
N GLN A 209 -8.99 -14.42 -7.34
CA GLN A 209 -10.13 -13.60 -7.77
C GLN A 209 -10.86 -13.03 -6.55
N PRO A 210 -11.01 -11.69 -6.46
CA PRO A 210 -11.76 -11.07 -5.38
C PRO A 210 -13.27 -11.21 -5.61
N THR A 211 -14.03 -11.10 -4.50
CA THR A 211 -15.45 -10.77 -4.51
C THR A 211 -15.60 -9.37 -3.92
N VAL A 212 -16.41 -8.53 -4.53
CA VAL A 212 -16.69 -7.18 -4.00
C VAL A 212 -18.07 -7.18 -3.36
N LEU A 213 -18.16 -6.71 -2.11
CA LEU A 213 -19.44 -6.53 -1.41
C LEU A 213 -19.82 -5.06 -1.42
N ILE A 214 -20.97 -4.71 -1.97
CA ILE A 214 -21.54 -3.36 -1.96
C ILE A 214 -22.82 -3.41 -1.15
N GLY A 215 -22.84 -2.77 0.02
CA GLY A 215 -23.96 -2.87 0.97
C GLY A 215 -24.24 -4.30 1.45
N GLY A 216 -23.22 -5.15 1.49
CA GLY A 216 -23.34 -6.58 1.81
C GLY A 216 -23.79 -7.46 0.64
N VAL A 217 -24.16 -6.89 -0.51
CA VAL A 217 -24.53 -7.64 -1.71
C VAL A 217 -23.29 -7.94 -2.53
N ALA A 218 -23.09 -9.22 -2.88
CA ALA A 218 -21.92 -9.63 -3.66
C ALA A 218 -22.08 -9.23 -5.13
N ALA A 219 -21.06 -8.56 -5.66
CA ALA A 219 -20.88 -8.25 -7.07
C ALA A 219 -19.67 -9.00 -7.62
N THR A 220 -19.87 -9.71 -8.73
CA THR A 220 -18.77 -10.42 -9.41
C THR A 220 -17.93 -9.42 -10.21
N PRO A 221 -16.59 -9.39 -10.02
CA PRO A 221 -15.73 -8.54 -10.81
C PRO A 221 -15.80 -8.86 -12.29
N ILE A 222 -15.87 -7.83 -13.13
CA ILE A 222 -15.68 -7.91 -14.58
C ILE A 222 -14.19 -8.16 -14.88
N TYR A 223 -13.33 -7.51 -14.08
CA TYR A 223 -11.88 -7.70 -14.10
C TYR A 223 -11.27 -7.37 -12.72
N SER A 224 -10.09 -7.92 -12.49
CA SER A 224 -9.23 -7.60 -11.34
C SER A 224 -7.79 -7.66 -11.83
N VAL A 225 -7.14 -6.50 -11.93
CA VAL A 225 -5.84 -6.35 -12.61
C VAL A 225 -4.92 -5.36 -11.88
N LEU A 226 -3.62 -5.42 -12.18
CA LEU A 226 -2.72 -4.31 -11.85
C LEU A 226 -3.06 -3.08 -12.70
N SER A 227 -3.06 -1.92 -12.06
CA SER A 227 -3.16 -0.63 -12.72
C SER A 227 -2.01 -0.42 -13.70
N PRO A 228 -2.27 0.06 -14.93
CA PRO A 228 -1.21 0.32 -15.90
C PRO A 228 -0.36 1.56 -15.56
N GLN A 229 -0.84 2.44 -14.68
CA GLN A 229 -0.24 3.75 -14.43
C GLN A 229 0.65 3.77 -13.18
N PHE A 230 0.32 2.94 -12.18
CA PHE A 230 0.97 2.96 -10.88
C PHE A 230 1.52 1.59 -10.51
N VAL A 231 2.69 1.58 -9.86
CA VAL A 231 3.29 0.34 -9.35
C VAL A 231 2.46 -0.17 -8.17
N SER A 232 2.09 -1.46 -8.16
CA SER A 232 1.41 -2.10 -7.00
C SER A 232 0.03 -1.55 -6.64
N GLU A 233 -0.54 -0.71 -7.46
CA GLU A 233 -1.94 -0.35 -7.41
C GLU A 233 -2.74 -1.36 -8.23
N TYR A 234 -3.88 -1.78 -7.70
CA TYR A 234 -4.80 -2.69 -8.37
C TYR A 234 -6.12 -1.99 -8.60
N GLN A 235 -6.81 -2.40 -9.65
CA GLN A 235 -8.16 -1.97 -9.95
C GLN A 235 -9.09 -3.17 -10.15
N ILE A 236 -10.26 -3.09 -9.55
CA ILE A 236 -11.32 -4.09 -9.69
C ILE A 236 -12.53 -3.38 -10.29
N GLY A 237 -12.94 -3.80 -11.49
CA GLY A 237 -14.17 -3.30 -12.11
C GLY A 237 -15.35 -4.19 -11.74
N VAL A 238 -16.41 -3.61 -11.19
CA VAL A 238 -17.66 -4.32 -10.85
C VAL A 238 -18.88 -3.51 -11.27
N VAL A 239 -19.95 -4.16 -11.68
CA VAL A 239 -21.28 -3.51 -11.80
C VAL A 239 -22.05 -3.78 -10.51
N PRO A 240 -22.62 -2.75 -9.84
CA PRO A 240 -23.47 -2.95 -8.68
C PRO A 240 -24.62 -3.93 -9.01
N ALA A 241 -24.78 -4.96 -8.18
CA ALA A 241 -25.78 -5.99 -8.43
C ALA A 241 -27.20 -5.49 -8.08
N ALA A 242 -28.22 -6.09 -8.69
CA ALA A 242 -29.60 -5.86 -8.29
C ALA A 242 -29.78 -6.19 -6.80
N GLY A 243 -30.48 -5.32 -6.07
CA GLY A 243 -30.67 -5.43 -4.63
C GLY A 243 -29.56 -4.76 -3.80
N THR A 244 -28.55 -4.16 -4.43
CA THR A 244 -27.60 -3.28 -3.72
C THR A 244 -28.37 -2.13 -3.06
N PRO A 245 -28.17 -1.85 -1.75
CA PRO A 245 -28.81 -0.72 -1.11
C PRO A 245 -28.32 0.60 -1.69
N THR A 246 -29.18 1.61 -1.70
CA THR A 246 -28.86 2.97 -2.13
C THR A 246 -28.61 3.89 -0.95
N GLY A 247 -27.86 4.96 -1.15
CA GLY A 247 -27.57 5.97 -0.13
C GLY A 247 -26.17 6.56 -0.25
N ASP A 248 -25.87 7.52 0.60
CA ASP A 248 -24.64 8.30 0.57
C ASP A 248 -23.44 7.61 1.23
N ALA A 249 -23.68 6.54 1.99
CA ALA A 249 -22.63 5.83 2.76
C ALA A 249 -22.86 4.31 2.74
N VAL A 250 -23.02 3.74 1.56
CA VAL A 250 -23.15 2.29 1.36
C VAL A 250 -21.81 1.63 1.57
N SER A 251 -21.76 0.56 2.36
CA SER A 251 -20.50 -0.14 2.66
C SER A 251 -19.91 -0.79 1.41
N LEU A 252 -18.58 -0.73 1.30
CA LEU A 252 -17.78 -1.39 0.26
C LEU A 252 -16.68 -2.21 0.90
N GLN A 253 -16.53 -3.47 0.51
CA GLN A 253 -15.46 -4.37 0.96
C GLN A 253 -15.02 -5.28 -0.17
N ILE A 254 -13.75 -5.72 -0.09
CA ILE A 254 -13.19 -6.78 -0.95
C ILE A 254 -12.98 -8.02 -0.10
N GLN A 255 -13.41 -9.17 -0.59
CA GLN A 255 -13.14 -10.48 0.02
C GLN A 255 -12.32 -11.36 -0.93
N ILE A 256 -11.38 -12.11 -0.38
CA ILE A 256 -10.72 -13.22 -1.08
C ILE A 256 -11.26 -14.52 -0.51
N VAL A 257 -11.83 -15.33 -1.40
CA VAL A 257 -12.43 -16.62 -1.05
C VAL A 257 -11.61 -17.72 -1.71
N ILE A 258 -11.15 -18.69 -0.93
CA ILE A 258 -10.42 -19.86 -1.43
C ILE A 258 -11.19 -21.10 -1.01
N ASN A 259 -11.57 -21.95 -1.97
CA ASN A 259 -12.33 -23.19 -1.73
C ASN A 259 -13.64 -22.95 -0.91
N GLY A 260 -14.32 -21.84 -1.18
CA GLY A 260 -15.56 -21.45 -0.48
C GLY A 260 -15.38 -20.86 0.92
N VAL A 261 -14.13 -20.65 1.36
CA VAL A 261 -13.82 -20.05 2.66
C VAL A 261 -13.25 -18.65 2.44
N THR A 262 -13.83 -17.63 3.09
CA THR A 262 -13.26 -16.28 3.12
C THR A 262 -11.97 -16.32 3.93
N VAL A 263 -10.84 -16.11 3.25
CA VAL A 263 -9.50 -16.14 3.88
C VAL A 263 -9.02 -14.78 4.33
N THR A 264 -9.50 -13.72 3.70
CA THR A 264 -9.22 -12.33 4.10
C THR A 264 -10.28 -11.37 3.58
N THR A 265 -10.46 -10.25 4.28
CA THR A 265 -11.38 -9.18 3.93
C THR A 265 -10.63 -7.85 4.04
N SER A 266 -10.91 -6.91 3.13
CA SER A 266 -10.35 -5.55 3.19
C SER A 266 -10.91 -4.75 4.38
N ASN A 267 -10.38 -3.53 4.55
CA ASN A 267 -11.07 -2.50 5.32
C ASN A 267 -12.51 -2.30 4.78
N GLN A 268 -13.43 -1.97 5.67
CA GLN A 268 -14.76 -1.52 5.30
C GLN A 268 -14.74 0.00 5.10
N VAL A 269 -15.13 0.41 3.90
CA VAL A 269 -15.18 1.81 3.47
C VAL A 269 -16.58 2.12 2.93
N THR A 270 -16.84 3.33 2.47
CA THR A 270 -18.16 3.73 1.97
C THR A 270 -18.09 4.30 0.56
N ILE A 271 -19.17 4.14 -0.18
CA ILE A 271 -19.44 4.81 -1.46
C ILE A 271 -20.88 5.34 -1.46
N ALA A 272 -21.18 6.27 -2.36
CA ALA A 272 -22.56 6.68 -2.63
C ALA A 272 -23.13 5.85 -3.79
N VAL A 273 -24.36 5.36 -3.62
CA VAL A 273 -25.07 4.52 -4.59
C VAL A 273 -26.45 5.10 -4.85
N ALA A 274 -26.81 5.31 -6.12
CA ALA A 274 -28.14 5.73 -6.59
C ALA A 274 -28.89 4.55 -7.26
N PRO A 275 -30.23 4.65 -7.37
CA PRO A 275 -31.06 3.67 -8.07
C PRO A 275 -30.66 3.44 -9.52
#